data_5781ff2451cec48ab229020cf50fe72e
#
_entry.id   5781ff2451cec48ab229020cf50fe72e
#
_cell.length_a   1.000
_cell.length_b   1.000
_cell.length_c   1.000
_cell.angle_alpha   90.00
_cell.angle_beta   90.00
_cell.angle_gamma   90.00
#
_symmetry.space_group_name_H-M   'P 1'
#
loop_
_entity.id
_entity.type
_entity.pdbx_description
1 polymer ?
#
loop_
_entity_poly.entity_id
_entity_poly.type
_entity_poly.pdbx_seq_one_letter_code
_entity_poly.pdbx_strand_id
1 'polypeptide(L)'
;MRSLVRVGLRPSRHAKLSFGVQLMLVFFWIISALFLIFADNPTNDQNFLYYVFLVLAIGYLLYIVAQNTSIFGTQAYFEITPAYIVQKQGHFRPKIAISLSEVAAMHISALALKLKMKDGTQQMLDLRLIRKRKNLKQIKEHLRNMALKFDFNLTEGNVTNLS
;
A
#
# COMPACT_ATOMS: atom_id res chain seq x y z
N MET A 1 6.76 -20.71 7.19
CA MET A 1 7.58 -20.58 5.95
C MET A 1 8.36 -19.27 6.03
N ARG A 2 9.69 -19.30 5.83
CA ARG A 2 10.51 -18.07 5.87
C ARG A 2 10.38 -17.34 4.52
N SER A 3 10.12 -16.03 4.56
CA SER A 3 10.17 -15.18 3.36
C SER A 3 11.61 -15.08 2.84
N LEU A 4 11.80 -15.24 1.53
CA LEU A 4 13.11 -15.07 0.88
C LEU A 4 13.44 -13.58 0.75
N VAL A 5 12.45 -12.78 0.35
CA VAL A 5 12.55 -11.32 0.24
C VAL A 5 11.23 -10.69 0.63
N ARG A 6 11.28 -9.72 1.54
CA ARG A 6 10.15 -8.86 1.88
C ARG A 6 10.54 -7.40 1.73
N VAL A 7 9.85 -6.69 0.86
CA VAL A 7 10.12 -5.30 0.54
C VAL A 7 8.87 -4.46 0.79
N GLY A 8 9.01 -3.41 1.60
CA GLY A 8 7.96 -2.42 1.78
C GLY A 8 7.74 -1.59 0.51
N LEU A 9 6.48 -1.42 0.14
CA LEU A 9 6.07 -0.60 -0.99
C LEU A 9 5.85 0.86 -0.55
N ARG A 10 6.08 1.80 -1.44
CA ARG A 10 5.75 3.22 -1.19
C ARG A 10 4.24 3.42 -1.28
N PRO A 11 3.65 4.28 -0.42
CA PRO A 11 2.29 4.75 -0.64
C PRO A 11 2.23 5.50 -1.98
N SER A 12 1.12 5.33 -2.71
CA SER A 12 0.91 6.03 -3.97
C SER A 12 0.91 7.55 -3.76
N ARG A 13 1.22 8.31 -4.81
CA ARG A 13 1.20 9.80 -4.76
C ARG A 13 -0.18 10.31 -4.31
N HIS A 14 -1.23 9.68 -4.82
CA HIS A 14 -2.62 10.02 -4.46
C HIS A 14 -2.93 9.74 -2.97
N ALA A 15 -2.40 8.66 -2.40
CA ALA A 15 -2.60 8.36 -0.98
C ALA A 15 -1.94 9.42 -0.07
N LYS A 16 -0.76 9.92 -0.45
CA LYS A 16 -0.08 11.00 0.29
C LYS A 16 -0.85 12.31 0.22
N LEU A 17 -1.36 12.65 -0.97
CA LEU A 17 -2.14 13.87 -1.17
C LEU A 17 -3.46 13.79 -0.41
N SER A 18 -4.16 12.68 -0.47
CA SER A 18 -5.38 12.43 0.32
C SER A 18 -5.13 12.57 1.82
N PHE A 19 -4.03 11.99 2.33
CA PHE A 19 -3.64 12.12 3.73
C PHE A 19 -3.39 13.58 4.12
N GLY A 20 -2.67 14.34 3.29
CA GLY A 20 -2.40 15.76 3.53
C GLY A 20 -3.68 16.60 3.59
N VAL A 21 -4.62 16.37 2.66
CA VAL A 21 -5.91 17.07 2.64
C VAL A 21 -6.75 16.72 3.87
N GLN A 22 -6.84 15.43 4.23
CA GLN A 22 -7.58 15.00 5.43
C GLN A 22 -7.00 15.62 6.70
N LEU A 23 -5.67 15.63 6.82
CA LEU A 23 -4.99 16.20 7.97
C LEU A 23 -5.27 17.72 8.10
N MET A 24 -5.18 18.45 6.99
CA MET A 24 -5.47 19.88 6.94
C MET A 24 -6.91 20.18 7.37
N LEU A 25 -7.87 19.39 6.88
CA LEU A 25 -9.28 19.55 7.20
C LEU A 25 -9.57 19.27 8.68
N VAL A 26 -8.95 18.25 9.27
CA VAL A 26 -9.10 17.96 10.70
C VAL A 26 -8.49 19.05 11.56
N PHE A 27 -7.32 19.56 11.21
CA PHE A 27 -6.74 20.71 11.94
C PHE A 27 -7.63 21.95 11.88
N PHE A 28 -8.23 22.22 10.72
CA PHE A 28 -9.20 23.29 10.57
C PHE A 28 -10.39 23.09 11.53
N TRP A 29 -10.94 21.88 11.63
CA TRP A 29 -12.05 21.56 12.53
C TRP A 29 -11.68 21.72 14.01
N ILE A 30 -10.49 21.25 14.41
CA ILE A 30 -10.00 21.38 15.78
C ILE A 30 -9.84 22.88 16.14
N ILE A 31 -9.22 23.68 15.27
CA ILE A 31 -9.03 25.12 15.49
C ILE A 31 -10.38 25.81 15.58
N SER A 32 -11.33 25.48 14.70
CA SER A 32 -12.68 26.06 14.73
C SER A 32 -13.44 25.71 16.01
N ALA A 33 -13.35 24.46 16.47
CA ALA A 33 -13.96 24.03 17.71
C ALA A 33 -13.38 24.76 18.91
N LEU A 34 -12.06 24.90 18.98
CA LEU A 34 -11.38 25.64 20.04
C LEU A 34 -11.78 27.12 20.02
N PHE A 35 -11.81 27.73 18.82
CA PHE A 35 -12.23 29.13 18.69
C PHE A 35 -13.65 29.34 19.22
N LEU A 36 -14.61 28.45 18.88
CA LEU A 36 -15.99 28.55 19.37
C LEU A 36 -16.08 28.36 20.89
N ILE A 37 -15.30 27.42 21.46
CA ILE A 37 -15.26 27.22 22.93
C ILE A 37 -14.74 28.47 23.67
N PHE A 38 -13.72 29.15 23.11
CA PHE A 38 -13.12 30.31 23.75
C PHE A 38 -13.83 31.63 23.44
N ALA A 39 -14.56 31.72 22.32
CA ALA A 39 -15.27 32.93 21.90
C ALA A 39 -16.66 33.04 22.50
N ASP A 40 -17.25 31.94 22.96
CA ASP A 40 -18.62 31.92 23.47
C ASP A 40 -18.67 32.14 24.98
N ASN A 41 -19.75 32.74 25.45
CA ASN A 41 -19.96 33.00 26.89
C ASN A 41 -20.24 31.66 27.62
N PRO A 42 -19.66 31.44 28.83
CA PRO A 42 -19.75 30.17 29.55
C PRO A 42 -21.18 29.83 30.06
N THR A 43 -22.15 30.67 29.81
CA THR A 43 -23.56 30.50 30.27
C THR A 43 -24.47 29.87 29.21
N ASN A 44 -23.95 29.51 28.05
CA ASN A 44 -24.77 28.97 26.95
C ASN A 44 -24.75 27.44 26.94
N ASP A 45 -25.91 26.79 27.01
CA ASP A 45 -26.05 25.31 26.95
C ASP A 45 -25.50 24.67 25.66
N GLN A 46 -25.25 25.48 24.64
CA GLN A 46 -24.68 25.02 23.37
C GLN A 46 -23.20 24.65 23.46
N ASN A 47 -22.49 25.08 24.52
CA ASN A 47 -21.06 24.75 24.69
C ASN A 47 -20.78 23.25 24.74
N PHE A 48 -21.75 22.45 25.21
CA PHE A 48 -21.64 20.99 25.19
C PHE A 48 -21.42 20.43 23.77
N LEU A 49 -22.09 20.97 22.76
CA LEU A 49 -21.95 20.54 21.36
C LEU A 49 -20.54 20.80 20.81
N TYR A 50 -19.91 21.92 21.21
CA TYR A 50 -18.54 22.24 20.79
C TYR A 50 -17.53 21.27 21.39
N TYR A 51 -17.70 20.85 22.63
CA TYR A 51 -16.87 19.80 23.24
C TYR A 51 -17.05 18.44 22.57
N VAL A 52 -18.29 18.05 22.27
CA VAL A 52 -18.57 16.81 21.53
C VAL A 52 -17.91 16.85 20.15
N PHE A 53 -18.03 17.97 19.43
CA PHE A 53 -17.40 18.17 18.13
C PHE A 53 -15.88 18.09 18.21
N LEU A 54 -15.26 18.70 19.23
CA LEU A 54 -13.82 18.63 19.47
C LEU A 54 -13.36 17.17 19.71
N VAL A 55 -14.08 16.42 20.53
CA VAL A 55 -13.76 15.01 20.80
C VAL A 55 -13.84 14.17 19.53
N LEU A 56 -14.87 14.38 18.70
CA LEU A 56 -15.01 13.69 17.41
C LEU A 56 -13.87 14.06 16.44
N ALA A 57 -13.48 15.34 16.38
CA ALA A 57 -12.38 15.80 15.54
C ALA A 57 -11.04 15.18 15.96
N ILE A 58 -10.76 15.09 17.27
CA ILE A 58 -9.57 14.43 17.82
C ILE A 58 -9.62 12.92 17.53
N GLY A 59 -10.76 12.26 17.74
CA GLY A 59 -10.94 10.84 17.42
C GLY A 59 -10.67 10.55 15.95
N TYR A 60 -11.15 11.42 15.07
CA TYR A 60 -10.90 11.30 13.63
C TYR A 60 -9.43 11.56 13.26
N LEU A 61 -8.75 12.50 13.96
CA LEU A 61 -7.31 12.70 13.80
C LEU A 61 -6.53 11.43 14.15
N LEU A 62 -6.83 10.83 15.30
CA LEU A 62 -6.20 9.57 15.73
C LEU A 62 -6.44 8.44 14.73
N TYR A 63 -7.65 8.33 14.19
CA TYR A 63 -7.99 7.37 13.14
C TYR A 63 -7.16 7.58 11.88
N ILE A 64 -7.04 8.82 11.38
CA ILE A 64 -6.24 9.14 10.18
C ILE A 64 -4.76 8.79 10.41
N VAL A 65 -4.21 9.17 11.57
CA VAL A 65 -2.82 8.88 11.93
C VAL A 65 -2.60 7.38 12.04
N ALA A 66 -3.48 6.66 12.72
CA ALA A 66 -3.41 5.21 12.87
C ALA A 66 -3.46 4.50 11.51
N GLN A 67 -4.33 4.96 10.61
CA GLN A 67 -4.49 4.38 9.27
C GLN A 67 -3.25 4.59 8.38
N ASN A 68 -2.54 5.71 8.54
CA ASN A 68 -1.40 6.07 7.71
C ASN A 68 -0.04 5.72 8.31
N THR A 69 0.00 5.29 9.57
CA THR A 69 1.22 4.83 10.23
C THR A 69 1.37 3.32 10.15
N SER A 70 2.61 2.85 10.21
CA SER A 70 2.94 1.41 10.17
C SER A 70 2.60 0.64 11.46
N ILE A 71 2.09 1.32 12.48
CA ILE A 71 1.83 0.76 13.81
C ILE A 71 0.84 -0.40 13.74
N PHE A 72 -0.17 -0.32 12.85
CA PHE A 72 -1.20 -1.35 12.71
C PHE A 72 -0.95 -2.36 11.57
N GLY A 73 0.29 -2.54 11.13
CA GLY A 73 0.62 -3.55 10.11
C GLY A 73 0.02 -3.28 8.72
N THR A 74 -0.38 -2.06 8.46
CA THR A 74 -1.05 -1.62 7.22
C THR A 74 -0.08 -1.37 6.07
N GLN A 75 1.20 -1.65 6.26
CA GLN A 75 2.21 -1.42 5.22
C GLN A 75 1.89 -2.23 3.96
N ALA A 76 1.90 -1.52 2.84
CA ALA A 76 1.98 -2.16 1.54
C ALA A 76 3.33 -2.87 1.42
N TYR A 77 3.32 -4.14 1.06
CA TYR A 77 4.54 -4.93 0.90
C TYR A 77 4.45 -5.88 -0.29
N PHE A 78 5.63 -6.19 -0.82
CA PHE A 78 5.84 -7.24 -1.79
C PHE A 78 6.74 -8.30 -1.14
N GLU A 79 6.30 -9.54 -1.15
CA GLU A 79 6.99 -10.64 -0.50
C GLU A 79 7.10 -11.82 -1.46
N ILE A 80 8.29 -12.40 -1.52
CA ILE A 80 8.54 -13.62 -2.26
C ILE A 80 8.87 -14.71 -1.23
N THR A 81 8.09 -15.77 -1.26
CA THR A 81 8.33 -17.00 -0.53
C THR A 81 8.73 -18.11 -1.51
N PRO A 82 9.27 -19.25 -1.06
CA PRO A 82 9.62 -20.35 -1.94
C PRO A 82 8.47 -20.93 -2.77
N ALA A 83 7.22 -20.65 -2.41
CA ALA A 83 6.03 -21.21 -3.05
C ALA A 83 5.04 -20.15 -3.57
N TYR A 84 5.11 -18.92 -3.06
CA TYR A 84 4.11 -17.88 -3.34
C TYR A 84 4.76 -16.52 -3.57
N ILE A 85 4.18 -15.73 -4.47
CA ILE A 85 4.39 -14.29 -4.56
C ILE A 85 3.21 -13.60 -3.91
N VAL A 86 3.49 -12.71 -2.98
CA VAL A 86 2.47 -11.99 -2.22
C VAL A 86 2.63 -10.50 -2.42
N GLN A 87 1.56 -9.84 -2.82
CA GLN A 87 1.49 -8.39 -2.88
C GLN A 87 0.31 -7.89 -2.06
N LYS A 88 0.58 -6.94 -1.16
CA LYS A 88 -0.42 -6.16 -0.43
C LYS A 88 -0.24 -4.68 -0.76
N GLN A 89 -1.29 -4.06 -1.30
CA GLN A 89 -1.27 -2.66 -1.72
C GLN A 89 -2.13 -1.78 -0.80
N GLY A 90 -1.74 -1.63 0.48
CA GLY A 90 -2.47 -0.80 1.44
C GLY A 90 -3.57 -1.52 2.23
N HIS A 91 -4.31 -0.74 3.03
CA HIS A 91 -5.23 -1.28 4.04
C HIS A 91 -6.49 -1.90 3.44
N PHE A 92 -7.10 -1.22 2.48
CA PHE A 92 -8.39 -1.62 1.89
C PHE A 92 -8.28 -2.53 0.66
N ARG A 93 -7.07 -2.81 0.17
CA ARG A 93 -6.89 -3.71 -0.95
C ARG A 93 -6.64 -5.13 -0.48
N PRO A 94 -7.27 -6.13 -1.10
CA PRO A 94 -7.05 -7.51 -0.77
C PRO A 94 -5.58 -7.89 -0.96
N LYS A 95 -5.12 -8.81 -0.15
CA LYS A 95 -3.82 -9.45 -0.31
C LYS A 95 -3.89 -10.39 -1.51
N ILE A 96 -3.08 -10.14 -2.52
CA ILE A 96 -2.93 -11.03 -3.68
C ILE A 96 -1.81 -12.00 -3.36
N ALA A 97 -2.13 -13.28 -3.30
CA ALA A 97 -1.17 -14.37 -3.13
C ALA A 97 -1.24 -15.28 -4.35
N ILE A 98 -0.13 -15.41 -5.08
CA ILE A 98 -0.04 -16.18 -6.32
C ILE A 98 0.87 -17.37 -6.07
N SER A 99 0.35 -18.57 -6.28
CA SER A 99 1.15 -19.80 -6.21
C SER A 99 2.08 -19.91 -7.41
N LEU A 100 3.38 -20.12 -7.15
CA LEU A 100 4.37 -20.28 -8.20
C LEU A 100 4.17 -21.57 -9.02
N SER A 101 3.55 -22.60 -8.43
CA SER A 101 3.23 -23.86 -9.12
C SER A 101 2.15 -23.69 -10.19
N GLU A 102 1.33 -22.65 -10.10
CA GLU A 102 0.25 -22.35 -11.05
C GLU A 102 0.69 -21.38 -12.16
N VAL A 103 1.92 -20.85 -12.07
CA VAL A 103 2.47 -19.95 -13.09
C VAL A 103 2.99 -20.76 -14.28
N ALA A 104 2.51 -20.42 -15.48
CA ALA A 104 2.98 -20.99 -16.74
C ALA A 104 4.10 -20.15 -17.37
N ALA A 105 3.97 -18.82 -17.31
CA ALA A 105 4.98 -17.91 -17.83
C ALA A 105 5.01 -16.60 -17.01
N MET A 106 6.19 -16.01 -16.95
CA MET A 106 6.44 -14.77 -16.22
C MET A 106 7.18 -13.78 -17.11
N HIS A 107 6.68 -12.54 -17.18
CA HIS A 107 7.36 -11.46 -17.87
C HIS A 107 7.73 -10.34 -16.89
N ILE A 108 9.03 -10.12 -16.74
CA ILE A 108 9.56 -9.08 -15.85
C ILE A 108 9.91 -7.85 -16.67
N SER A 109 9.20 -6.76 -16.45
CA SER A 109 9.55 -5.44 -16.97
C SER A 109 10.18 -4.55 -15.89
N ALA A 110 10.60 -3.34 -16.27
CA ALA A 110 11.12 -2.35 -15.33
C ALA A 110 10.03 -1.87 -14.33
N LEU A 111 8.76 -1.93 -14.71
CA LEU A 111 7.65 -1.31 -13.99
C LEU A 111 6.62 -2.32 -13.47
N ALA A 112 6.56 -3.51 -14.04
CA ALA A 112 5.54 -4.51 -13.73
C ALA A 112 6.05 -5.94 -13.88
N LEU A 113 5.46 -6.83 -13.13
CA LEU A 113 5.60 -8.27 -13.25
C LEU A 113 4.27 -8.81 -13.77
N LYS A 114 4.27 -9.32 -15.00
CA LYS A 114 3.12 -10.00 -15.62
C LYS A 114 3.28 -11.50 -15.44
N LEU A 115 2.26 -12.13 -14.89
CA LEU A 115 2.19 -13.55 -14.64
C LEU A 115 1.08 -14.13 -15.51
N LYS A 116 1.40 -15.13 -16.31
CA LYS A 116 0.43 -15.95 -17.03
C LYS A 116 0.27 -17.25 -16.27
N MET A 117 -0.93 -17.50 -15.77
CA MET A 117 -1.25 -18.71 -15.02
C MET A 117 -1.53 -19.88 -15.97
N LYS A 118 -1.45 -21.10 -15.47
CA LYS A 118 -1.75 -22.33 -16.24
C LYS A 118 -3.22 -22.40 -16.69
N ASP A 119 -4.13 -21.77 -15.96
CA ASP A 119 -5.55 -21.62 -16.31
C ASP A 119 -5.82 -20.59 -17.42
N GLY A 120 -4.77 -19.93 -17.93
CA GLY A 120 -4.86 -18.87 -18.94
C GLY A 120 -5.10 -17.46 -18.37
N THR A 121 -5.37 -17.32 -17.09
CA THR A 121 -5.54 -15.99 -16.47
C THR A 121 -4.22 -15.22 -16.43
N GLN A 122 -4.31 -13.90 -16.55
CA GLN A 122 -3.16 -13.01 -16.45
C GLN A 122 -3.27 -12.14 -15.22
N GLN A 123 -2.21 -12.10 -14.43
CA GLN A 123 -2.10 -11.25 -13.27
C GLN A 123 -0.93 -10.28 -13.43
N MET A 124 -1.14 -9.04 -13.04
CA MET A 124 -0.12 -7.99 -13.13
C MET A 124 0.17 -7.43 -11.76
N LEU A 125 1.42 -7.50 -11.35
CA LEU A 125 1.91 -6.95 -10.09
C LEU A 125 2.74 -5.69 -10.38
N ASP A 126 2.43 -4.58 -9.69
CA ASP A 126 3.10 -3.31 -9.91
C ASP A 126 4.42 -3.23 -9.12
N LEU A 127 5.55 -3.12 -9.84
CA LEU A 127 6.88 -2.98 -9.26
C LEU A 127 7.31 -1.51 -9.10
N ARG A 128 6.55 -0.53 -9.60
CA ARG A 128 6.85 0.91 -9.48
C ARG A 128 6.90 1.39 -8.04
N LEU A 129 6.15 0.70 -7.17
CA LEU A 129 6.08 1.03 -5.75
C LEU A 129 7.32 0.60 -4.97
N ILE A 130 8.23 -0.17 -5.58
CA ILE A 130 9.48 -0.60 -4.94
C ILE A 130 10.48 0.56 -4.94
N ARG A 131 10.81 1.02 -3.73
CA ARG A 131 11.60 2.26 -3.53
C ARG A 131 13.05 2.18 -3.97
N LYS A 132 13.72 1.05 -3.72
CA LYS A 132 15.17 0.90 -3.90
C LYS A 132 15.48 0.02 -5.11
N ARG A 133 16.31 0.53 -6.04
CA ARG A 133 16.82 -0.26 -7.17
C ARG A 133 17.53 -1.55 -6.74
N LYS A 134 18.19 -1.54 -5.57
CA LYS A 134 18.81 -2.75 -4.99
C LYS A 134 17.77 -3.84 -4.71
N ASN A 135 16.63 -3.47 -4.12
CA ASN A 135 15.55 -4.41 -3.83
C ASN A 135 14.92 -4.97 -5.09
N LEU A 136 14.78 -4.14 -6.14
CA LEU A 136 14.29 -4.58 -7.45
C LEU A 136 15.24 -5.59 -8.09
N LYS A 137 16.56 -5.37 -8.00
CA LYS A 137 17.56 -6.33 -8.49
C LYS A 137 17.48 -7.66 -7.74
N GLN A 138 17.38 -7.62 -6.42
CA GLN A 138 17.21 -8.83 -5.59
C GLN A 138 15.93 -9.60 -5.94
N ILE A 139 14.81 -8.89 -6.12
CA ILE A 139 13.54 -9.50 -6.54
C ILE A 139 13.72 -10.20 -7.89
N LYS A 140 14.32 -9.54 -8.88
CA LYS A 140 14.57 -10.12 -10.20
C LYS A 140 15.44 -11.36 -10.14
N GLU A 141 16.51 -11.33 -9.37
CA GLU A 141 17.42 -12.46 -9.16
C GLU A 141 16.71 -13.66 -8.51
N HIS A 142 15.91 -13.41 -7.46
CA HIS A 142 15.11 -14.48 -6.85
C HIS A 142 14.07 -15.05 -7.80
N LEU A 143 13.42 -14.22 -8.62
CA LEU A 143 12.45 -14.69 -9.61
C LEU A 143 13.11 -15.53 -10.72
N ARG A 144 14.34 -15.18 -11.13
CA ARG A 144 15.13 -16.01 -12.07
C ARG A 144 15.45 -17.39 -11.48
N ASN A 145 15.91 -17.41 -10.23
CA ASN A 145 16.22 -18.68 -9.57
C ASN A 145 14.96 -19.54 -9.38
N MET A 146 13.80 -18.92 -9.17
CA MET A 146 12.52 -19.61 -9.09
C MET A 146 12.05 -20.12 -10.45
N ALA A 147 12.26 -19.36 -11.53
CA ALA A 147 11.95 -19.83 -12.88
C ALA A 147 12.65 -21.13 -13.22
N LEU A 148 13.92 -21.26 -12.84
CA LEU A 148 14.69 -22.49 -12.99
C LEU A 148 14.15 -23.64 -12.12
N LYS A 149 13.65 -23.32 -10.92
CA LYS A 149 13.16 -24.34 -9.99
C LYS A 149 11.77 -24.88 -10.35
N PHE A 150 10.90 -24.04 -10.87
CA PHE A 150 9.50 -24.35 -11.17
C PHE A 150 9.25 -24.57 -12.68
N ASP A 151 10.30 -24.51 -13.50
CA ASP A 151 10.26 -24.74 -14.94
C ASP A 151 9.20 -23.91 -15.69
N PHE A 152 9.13 -22.62 -15.38
CA PHE A 152 8.27 -21.70 -16.12
C PHE A 152 9.07 -20.74 -17.01
N ASN A 153 8.51 -20.37 -18.15
CA ASN A 153 9.15 -19.44 -19.08
C ASN A 153 9.29 -18.04 -18.49
N LEU A 154 10.54 -17.57 -18.34
CA LEU A 154 10.86 -16.24 -17.88
C LEU A 154 11.32 -15.37 -19.05
N THR A 155 10.60 -14.28 -19.32
CA THR A 155 10.99 -13.26 -20.28
C THR A 155 11.29 -11.94 -19.56
N GLU A 156 12.41 -11.30 -19.92
CA GLU A 156 12.74 -9.95 -19.45
C GLU A 156 12.69 -8.98 -20.63
N GLY A 157 11.96 -7.90 -20.49
CA GLY A 157 11.84 -6.88 -21.55
C GLY A 157 11.79 -5.46 -20.99
N ASN A 158 12.32 -4.52 -21.77
CA ASN A 158 12.01 -3.12 -21.60
C ASN A 158 10.60 -2.85 -22.15
N VAL A 159 9.83 -2.01 -21.47
CA VAL A 159 8.42 -1.66 -21.78
C VAL A 159 8.24 -0.96 -23.14
N THR A 160 9.28 -0.82 -23.95
CA THR A 160 9.25 0.01 -25.16
C THR A 160 8.54 -0.61 -26.36
N ASN A 161 8.12 -1.87 -26.32
CA ASN A 161 7.48 -2.50 -27.49
C ASN A 161 6.21 -3.26 -27.08
N LEU A 162 5.14 -2.54 -26.78
CA LEU A 162 3.76 -3.03 -26.87
C LEU A 162 2.87 -1.83 -27.24
N SER A 163 2.96 -1.44 -28.50
CA SER A 163 1.90 -0.76 -29.24
C SER A 163 0.88 -1.78 -29.71
#